data_9904c972df5e68b55cd9113e64f3e289
#
_entry.id   9904c972df5e68b55cd9113e64f3e289
#
_cell.length_a   1.000
_cell.length_b   1.000
_cell.length_c   1.000
_cell.angle_alpha   90.00
_cell.angle_beta   90.00
_cell.angle_gamma   90.00
#
_symmetry.space_group_name_H-M   'P 1'
#
loop_
_entity.id
_entity.type
_entity.pdbx_description
1 polymer ?
#
loop_
_entity_poly.entity_id
_entity_poly.type
_entity_poly.pdbx_seq_one_letter_code
_entity_poly.pdbx_strand_id
1 'polypeptide(L)'
;MLNRRQFSLLLGNSALLAQTPAAPPELDWHDARKFTVEGLGFRDVKSPYDRLPGRAENVVRQAVWDLSRDAAGAAIRFTANSTALHARWTVTNKTLAGPTITAVASSGLDLYVRFEGRWRWLGIGRPTKFPDNTDALAAAMPAGEREYLLYLPLHNPVTSLEIGVPKDSVIHSAPARLAGAKPIVFYGTSITHGFSASRSGMTHVAILGRRLNREVINLGFSGNGRMEPEVTQFVAELDPALFVLDCLPNMTAKDIEARAAACVKTLRTARPKTPILLVEDRNYTDNFLNAAHRERNETNQAAMRIVYAELQKEKIPGLYYLKADNLLGTDGEATIDSSHPTDLGFTRQAQEFAQVIEKILK
;
A
#
# COMPACT_ATOMS: atom_id res chain seq x y z
N MET A 1 -0.88 -67.63 -2.25
CA MET A 1 -1.13 -67.23 -0.85
C MET A 1 0.23 -67.24 -0.13
N LEU A 2 0.83 -66.04 -0.02
CA LEU A 2 2.10 -65.84 0.66
C LEU A 2 1.85 -65.63 2.17
N ASN A 3 2.56 -66.41 2.98
CA ASN A 3 2.36 -66.61 4.40
C ASN A 3 2.91 -65.40 5.20
N ARG A 4 2.17 -64.95 6.23
CA ARG A 4 2.42 -63.78 7.09
C ARG A 4 3.73 -63.80 7.90
N ARG A 5 4.66 -64.70 7.68
CA ARG A 5 5.90 -64.87 8.46
C ARG A 5 7.20 -64.41 7.77
N GLN A 6 7.16 -63.83 6.61
CA GLN A 6 8.37 -63.39 5.88
C GLN A 6 8.53 -61.87 5.72
N PHE A 7 7.81 -61.07 6.50
CA PHE A 7 7.90 -59.60 6.43
C PHE A 7 8.63 -58.96 7.61
N SER A 8 9.46 -59.70 8.31
CA SER A 8 10.21 -59.21 9.46
C SER A 8 11.67 -59.53 9.31
N LEU A 9 12.40 -58.79 8.48
CA LEU A 9 13.88 -58.71 8.52
C LEU A 9 14.42 -57.84 7.36
N LEU A 10 14.02 -56.58 7.29
CA LEU A 10 14.71 -55.52 6.55
C LEU A 10 14.39 -54.16 7.18
N LEU A 11 14.54 -54.06 8.50
CA LEU A 11 14.73 -52.76 9.16
C LEU A 11 16.24 -52.51 9.20
N GLY A 12 16.77 -52.08 8.08
CA GLY A 12 18.09 -51.46 8.05
C GLY A 12 18.07 -50.24 8.97
N ASN A 13 18.94 -50.26 9.98
CA ASN A 13 19.26 -49.10 10.82
C ASN A 13 19.81 -47.97 9.94
N SER A 14 18.92 -47.21 9.27
CA SER A 14 19.23 -45.87 8.83
C SER A 14 19.21 -44.99 10.08
N ALA A 15 20.37 -44.90 10.74
CA ALA A 15 20.60 -43.82 11.70
C ALA A 15 20.36 -42.49 10.96
N LEU A 16 19.19 -41.93 11.09
CA LEU A 16 18.99 -40.51 10.83
C LEU A 16 19.93 -39.78 11.79
N LEU A 17 21.09 -39.39 11.28
CA LEU A 17 21.91 -38.37 11.94
C LEU A 17 21.02 -37.14 12.07
N ALA A 18 20.45 -36.93 13.26
CA ALA A 18 19.81 -35.71 13.62
C ALA A 18 20.87 -34.60 13.45
N GLN A 19 20.83 -33.88 12.32
CA GLN A 19 21.65 -32.72 12.16
C GLN A 19 21.25 -31.77 13.27
N THR A 20 22.16 -31.52 14.19
CA THR A 20 22.02 -30.44 15.18
C THR A 20 21.65 -29.17 14.39
N PRO A 21 20.56 -28.47 14.73
CA PRO A 21 20.24 -27.21 14.06
C PRO A 21 21.47 -26.35 14.10
N ALA A 22 21.93 -25.87 12.95
CA ALA A 22 23.04 -24.93 12.88
C ALA A 22 22.66 -23.71 13.74
N ALA A 23 23.61 -23.21 14.53
CA ALA A 23 23.41 -21.99 15.29
C ALA A 23 22.89 -20.88 14.34
N PRO A 24 21.92 -20.06 14.80
CA PRO A 24 21.43 -18.97 13.96
C PRO A 24 22.60 -18.12 13.49
N PRO A 25 22.62 -17.71 12.21
CA PRO A 25 23.71 -16.90 11.69
C PRO A 25 23.81 -15.59 12.48
N GLU A 26 25.04 -15.15 12.73
CA GLU A 26 25.28 -13.83 13.27
C GLU A 26 24.88 -12.80 12.20
N LEU A 27 24.09 -11.77 12.59
CA LEU A 27 23.49 -10.82 11.69
C LEU A 27 24.12 -9.44 11.83
N ASP A 28 24.43 -8.81 10.70
CA ASP A 28 24.70 -7.40 10.60
C ASP A 28 23.40 -6.63 10.37
N TRP A 29 23.14 -5.63 11.23
CA TRP A 29 21.92 -4.84 11.21
C TRP A 29 22.16 -3.47 10.61
N HIS A 30 21.29 -3.08 9.67
CA HIS A 30 21.39 -1.85 8.92
C HIS A 30 20.10 -1.03 9.06
N ASP A 31 20.23 0.23 9.49
CA ASP A 31 19.11 1.17 9.53
C ASP A 31 18.51 1.31 8.12
N ALA A 32 17.21 1.01 7.99
CA ALA A 32 16.51 1.02 6.71
C ALA A 32 16.49 2.40 6.03
N ARG A 33 16.66 3.49 6.79
CA ARG A 33 16.73 4.86 6.26
C ARG A 33 17.99 5.12 5.42
N LYS A 34 19.02 4.27 5.54
CA LYS A 34 20.23 4.34 4.71
C LYS A 34 20.01 3.84 3.29
N PHE A 35 18.89 3.18 3.04
CA PHE A 35 18.50 2.68 1.72
C PHE A 35 17.52 3.61 1.01
N THR A 36 17.05 3.21 -0.16
CA THR A 36 16.08 3.99 -0.92
C THR A 36 14.71 3.87 -0.27
N VAL A 37 14.24 4.96 0.37
CA VAL A 37 12.88 5.06 0.93
C VAL A 37 11.97 5.64 -0.15
N GLU A 38 10.89 4.93 -0.47
CA GLU A 38 9.84 5.31 -1.43
C GLU A 38 8.46 5.45 -0.74
N GLY A 39 7.53 6.10 -1.43
CA GLY A 39 6.14 6.24 -1.00
C GLY A 39 5.89 7.39 -0.04
N LEU A 40 6.89 8.22 0.24
CA LEU A 40 6.79 9.39 1.11
C LEU A 40 6.91 10.69 0.31
N GLY A 41 5.90 11.56 0.44
CA GLY A 41 5.84 12.83 -0.29
C GLY A 41 6.62 13.97 0.35
N PHE A 42 6.92 13.89 1.65
CA PHE A 42 7.50 14.98 2.43
C PHE A 42 8.77 14.54 3.16
N ARG A 43 9.68 15.49 3.39
CA ARG A 43 10.95 15.27 4.10
C ARG A 43 10.97 15.89 5.50
N ASP A 44 10.22 16.96 5.70
CA ASP A 44 10.08 17.72 6.96
C ASP A 44 9.03 17.07 7.89
N VAL A 45 9.19 15.78 8.14
CA VAL A 45 8.27 14.95 8.93
C VAL A 45 8.70 14.88 10.39
N LYS A 46 7.78 14.55 11.32
CA LYS A 46 8.08 14.40 12.75
C LYS A 46 8.62 13.01 13.11
N SER A 47 8.24 11.99 12.38
CA SER A 47 8.75 10.63 12.52
C SER A 47 9.14 10.07 11.14
N PRO A 48 10.10 9.14 11.04
CA PRO A 48 10.75 8.77 9.79
C PRO A 48 9.83 8.36 8.63
N TYR A 49 8.64 7.88 8.94
CA TYR A 49 7.71 7.33 7.93
C TYR A 49 6.34 8.00 7.95
N ASP A 50 6.25 9.21 8.52
CA ASP A 50 5.03 10.02 8.46
C ASP A 50 4.71 10.42 7.03
N ARG A 51 3.41 10.45 6.68
CA ARG A 51 2.93 10.74 5.32
C ARG A 51 2.59 12.20 5.07
N LEU A 52 2.43 13.01 6.13
CA LEU A 52 2.30 14.47 6.05
C LEU A 52 3.49 15.15 6.74
N PRO A 53 3.83 16.40 6.33
CA PRO A 53 4.91 17.16 6.94
C PRO A 53 4.57 17.57 8.38
N GLY A 54 5.59 17.79 9.21
CA GLY A 54 5.39 18.16 10.62
C GLY A 54 4.56 19.43 10.82
N ARG A 55 4.61 20.36 9.87
CA ARG A 55 3.79 21.59 9.88
C ARG A 55 2.30 21.37 9.59
N ALA A 56 1.89 20.17 9.19
CA ALA A 56 0.48 19.83 9.03
C ALA A 56 -0.24 19.62 10.37
N GLU A 57 0.51 19.36 11.44
CA GLU A 57 -0.06 19.27 12.80
C GLU A 57 -0.74 20.59 13.18
N ASN A 58 -1.94 20.50 13.74
CA ASN A 58 -2.82 21.61 14.07
C ASN A 58 -3.35 22.43 12.85
N VAL A 59 -3.01 22.06 11.61
CA VAL A 59 -3.58 22.64 10.39
C VAL A 59 -4.66 21.74 9.84
N VAL A 60 -4.37 20.44 9.67
CA VAL A 60 -5.39 19.45 9.30
C VAL A 60 -6.15 19.00 10.54
N ARG A 61 -7.34 18.40 10.33
CA ARG A 61 -8.09 17.81 11.46
C ARG A 61 -7.24 16.76 12.19
N GLN A 62 -7.40 16.68 13.51
CA GLN A 62 -6.66 15.76 14.37
C GLN A 62 -6.71 14.32 13.84
N ALA A 63 -7.89 13.83 13.43
CA ALA A 63 -8.02 12.48 12.88
C ALA A 63 -7.19 12.26 11.59
N VAL A 64 -7.02 13.28 10.74
CA VAL A 64 -6.14 13.21 9.56
C VAL A 64 -4.69 13.21 9.99
N TRP A 65 -4.34 14.07 10.95
CA TRP A 65 -2.98 14.09 11.52
C TRP A 65 -2.59 12.75 12.11
N ASP A 66 -3.42 12.17 12.97
CA ASP A 66 -3.15 10.87 13.60
C ASP A 66 -2.95 9.77 12.55
N LEU A 67 -3.84 9.70 11.55
CA LEU A 67 -3.72 8.75 10.45
C LEU A 67 -2.50 9.00 9.54
N SER A 68 -2.01 10.24 9.47
CA SER A 68 -0.82 10.56 8.68
C SER A 68 0.47 9.96 9.27
N ARG A 69 0.43 9.55 10.55
CA ARG A 69 1.55 8.91 11.23
C ARG A 69 1.72 7.44 10.82
N ASP A 70 0.67 6.81 10.30
CA ASP A 70 0.75 5.46 9.74
C ASP A 70 1.67 5.43 8.51
N ALA A 71 2.45 4.35 8.37
CA ALA A 71 3.46 4.23 7.32
C ALA A 71 2.92 3.69 5.99
N ALA A 72 1.60 3.78 5.75
CA ALA A 72 0.94 3.21 4.59
C ALA A 72 1.53 3.70 3.26
N GLY A 73 1.94 2.77 2.41
CA GLY A 73 2.58 3.06 1.12
C GLY A 73 4.10 3.27 1.20
N ALA A 74 4.65 3.52 2.39
CA ALA A 74 6.10 3.58 2.55
C ALA A 74 6.75 2.23 2.27
N ALA A 75 7.87 2.23 1.57
CA ALA A 75 8.61 1.04 1.23
C ALA A 75 10.12 1.29 1.19
N ILE A 76 10.90 0.28 1.53
CA ILE A 76 12.35 0.30 1.46
C ILE A 76 12.81 -0.52 0.27
N ARG A 77 13.55 0.09 -0.66
CA ARG A 77 14.19 -0.61 -1.76
C ARG A 77 15.69 -0.75 -1.52
N PHE A 78 16.20 -1.95 -1.66
CA PHE A 78 17.61 -2.27 -1.48
C PHE A 78 18.02 -3.44 -2.37
N THR A 79 19.33 -3.63 -2.56
CA THR A 79 19.90 -4.84 -3.15
C THR A 79 20.72 -5.58 -2.10
N ALA A 80 20.71 -6.91 -2.17
CA ALA A 80 21.58 -7.73 -1.32
C ALA A 80 21.91 -9.06 -2.00
N ASN A 81 23.10 -9.61 -1.69
CA ASN A 81 23.53 -10.93 -2.12
C ASN A 81 23.24 -12.03 -1.05
N SER A 82 22.40 -11.72 -0.11
CA SER A 82 22.17 -12.49 1.10
C SER A 82 21.40 -13.79 0.87
N THR A 83 21.72 -14.81 1.69
CA THR A 83 21.00 -16.09 1.76
C THR A 83 19.83 -16.07 2.75
N ALA A 84 19.72 -15.02 3.59
CA ALA A 84 18.63 -14.80 4.52
C ALA A 84 18.43 -13.29 4.73
N LEU A 85 17.18 -12.89 4.97
CA LEU A 85 16.81 -11.53 5.33
C LEU A 85 16.00 -11.54 6.62
N HIS A 86 16.35 -10.66 7.52
CA HIS A 86 15.67 -10.44 8.78
C HIS A 86 15.25 -8.97 8.88
N ALA A 87 14.27 -8.69 9.72
CA ALA A 87 13.94 -7.32 10.09
C ALA A 87 13.69 -7.21 11.58
N ARG A 88 14.00 -6.03 12.15
CA ARG A 88 13.51 -5.60 13.46
C ARG A 88 12.92 -4.21 13.32
N TRP A 89 11.73 -4.02 13.91
CA TRP A 89 11.00 -2.78 13.80
C TRP A 89 10.20 -2.48 15.06
N THR A 90 10.00 -1.19 15.31
CA THR A 90 9.25 -0.67 16.46
C THR A 90 7.99 0.02 15.99
N VAL A 91 6.85 -0.41 16.54
CA VAL A 91 5.53 0.19 16.29
C VAL A 91 5.04 0.93 17.51
N THR A 92 4.17 1.94 17.34
CA THR A 92 3.71 2.80 18.45
C THR A 92 2.33 2.46 18.97
N ASN A 93 1.54 1.68 18.21
CA ASN A 93 0.19 1.30 18.60
C ASN A 93 0.16 -0.13 19.16
N LYS A 94 -0.41 -0.31 20.36
CA LYS A 94 -0.53 -1.63 21.01
C LYS A 94 -1.45 -2.58 20.26
N THR A 95 -2.44 -2.05 19.55
CA THR A 95 -3.39 -2.83 18.77
C THR A 95 -2.72 -3.27 17.44
N LEU A 96 -2.24 -4.49 17.40
CA LEU A 96 -1.48 -5.01 16.25
C LEU A 96 -2.37 -5.46 15.08
N ALA A 97 -3.67 -5.69 15.30
CA ALA A 97 -4.64 -6.14 14.30
C ALA A 97 -6.01 -5.51 14.57
N GLY A 98 -6.89 -5.54 13.57
CA GLY A 98 -8.29 -5.13 13.71
C GLY A 98 -9.25 -6.29 13.36
N PRO A 99 -10.58 -6.08 13.54
CA PRO A 99 -11.56 -7.13 13.25
C PRO A 99 -11.53 -7.65 11.81
N THR A 100 -11.20 -6.78 10.87
CA THR A 100 -11.18 -7.07 9.43
C THR A 100 -9.81 -6.81 8.79
N ILE A 101 -8.78 -6.57 9.59
CA ILE A 101 -7.42 -6.37 9.10
C ILE A 101 -6.43 -7.25 9.85
N THR A 102 -5.58 -7.97 9.13
CA THR A 102 -4.59 -8.87 9.72
C THR A 102 -3.52 -8.11 10.49
N ALA A 103 -2.86 -8.77 11.44
CA ALA A 103 -1.71 -8.19 12.13
C ALA A 103 -0.56 -7.86 11.16
N VAL A 104 -0.36 -8.70 10.13
CA VAL A 104 0.68 -8.47 9.10
C VAL A 104 0.41 -7.18 8.32
N ALA A 105 -0.83 -6.96 7.88
CA ALA A 105 -1.18 -5.73 7.16
C ALA A 105 -1.12 -4.49 8.06
N SER A 106 -1.67 -4.61 9.28
CA SER A 106 -1.76 -3.49 10.22
C SER A 106 -0.40 -3.07 10.76
N SER A 107 0.44 -4.02 11.21
CA SER A 107 1.62 -3.76 12.03
C SER A 107 2.89 -4.52 11.58
N GLY A 108 2.78 -5.33 10.52
CA GLY A 108 3.87 -6.16 9.99
C GLY A 108 4.54 -5.59 8.76
N LEU A 109 5.45 -6.37 8.20
CA LEU A 109 6.22 -6.03 7.01
C LEU A 109 5.87 -6.99 5.87
N ASP A 110 6.02 -6.55 4.61
CA ASP A 110 5.68 -7.35 3.44
C ASP A 110 6.79 -7.23 2.38
N LEU A 111 7.49 -8.35 2.13
CA LEU A 111 8.70 -8.40 1.32
C LEU A 111 8.44 -8.96 -0.07
N TYR A 112 8.92 -8.24 -1.06
CA TYR A 112 8.99 -8.64 -2.46
C TYR A 112 10.44 -8.69 -2.93
N VAL A 113 10.69 -9.53 -3.93
CA VAL A 113 11.99 -9.65 -4.63
C VAL A 113 11.78 -9.47 -6.14
N ARG A 114 12.74 -8.85 -6.79
CA ARG A 114 12.76 -8.79 -8.27
C ARG A 114 13.38 -10.08 -8.79
N PHE A 115 12.58 -10.90 -9.45
CA PHE A 115 12.99 -12.18 -10.01
C PHE A 115 12.50 -12.30 -11.46
N GLU A 116 13.39 -12.63 -12.40
CA GLU A 116 13.07 -12.67 -13.84
C GLU A 116 12.38 -11.40 -14.36
N GLY A 117 12.88 -10.24 -13.91
CA GLY A 117 12.33 -8.93 -14.34
C GLY A 117 11.00 -8.54 -13.70
N ARG A 118 10.41 -9.34 -12.83
CA ARG A 118 9.11 -9.10 -12.18
C ARG A 118 9.24 -9.07 -10.67
N TRP A 119 8.40 -8.27 -10.00
CA TRP A 119 8.24 -8.32 -8.56
C TRP A 119 7.45 -9.57 -8.17
N ARG A 120 8.06 -10.42 -7.34
CA ARG A 120 7.41 -11.60 -6.76
C ARG A 120 7.38 -11.47 -5.24
N TRP A 121 6.31 -11.89 -4.64
CA TRP A 121 6.21 -11.98 -3.19
C TRP A 121 7.22 -13.01 -2.65
N LEU A 122 7.84 -12.66 -1.51
CA LEU A 122 8.88 -13.51 -0.93
C LEU A 122 8.58 -13.89 0.52
N GLY A 123 8.13 -12.94 1.36
CA GLY A 123 7.89 -13.22 2.76
C GLY A 123 7.28 -12.05 3.52
N ILE A 124 7.08 -12.23 4.80
CA ILE A 124 6.47 -11.25 5.70
C ILE A 124 7.28 -11.12 7.00
N GLY A 125 7.20 -9.96 7.64
CA GLY A 125 7.56 -9.76 9.04
C GLY A 125 6.30 -9.80 9.90
N ARG A 126 6.19 -10.81 10.78
CA ARG A 126 5.02 -11.03 11.63
C ARG A 126 5.15 -10.23 12.92
N PRO A 127 4.26 -9.28 13.19
CA PRO A 127 4.24 -8.59 14.47
C PRO A 127 3.66 -9.54 15.52
N THR A 128 4.43 -9.82 16.56
CA THR A 128 4.03 -10.77 17.62
C THR A 128 3.94 -10.12 19.00
N LYS A 129 4.50 -8.93 19.15
CA LYS A 129 4.54 -8.20 20.42
C LYS A 129 4.61 -6.69 20.21
N PHE A 130 4.40 -5.95 21.26
CA PHE A 130 4.50 -4.50 21.30
C PHE A 130 5.59 -4.07 22.31
N PRO A 131 6.39 -3.04 22.00
CA PRO A 131 6.43 -2.31 20.75
C PRO A 131 7.40 -2.90 19.70
N ASP A 132 8.38 -3.72 20.13
CA ASP A 132 9.51 -4.15 19.33
C ASP A 132 9.30 -5.55 18.75
N ASN A 133 9.50 -5.69 17.46
CA ASN A 133 9.35 -6.94 16.73
C ASN A 133 10.65 -7.31 16.03
N THR A 134 10.89 -8.59 15.89
CA THR A 134 11.99 -9.17 15.10
C THR A 134 11.50 -10.44 14.44
N ASP A 135 11.69 -10.58 13.12
CA ASP A 135 11.31 -11.79 12.38
C ASP A 135 12.29 -12.06 11.23
N ALA A 136 12.35 -13.31 10.81
CA ALA A 136 13.01 -13.70 9.57
C ALA A 136 12.05 -13.50 8.42
N LEU A 137 12.41 -12.60 7.48
CA LEU A 137 11.59 -12.31 6.30
C LEU A 137 11.75 -13.38 5.22
N ALA A 138 12.96 -13.88 5.04
CA ALA A 138 13.29 -14.94 4.09
C ALA A 138 14.55 -15.69 4.57
N ALA A 139 14.63 -16.98 4.25
CA ALA A 139 15.78 -17.82 4.59
C ALA A 139 16.02 -18.88 3.50
N ALA A 140 17.18 -19.54 3.57
CA ALA A 140 17.57 -20.59 2.64
C ALA A 140 17.53 -20.18 1.15
N MET A 141 17.78 -18.92 0.88
CA MET A 141 17.89 -18.41 -0.49
C MET A 141 19.24 -18.80 -1.09
N PRO A 142 19.31 -19.09 -2.39
CA PRO A 142 20.60 -19.22 -3.08
C PRO A 142 21.38 -17.90 -2.97
N ALA A 143 22.71 -17.98 -2.87
CA ALA A 143 23.54 -16.77 -2.96
C ALA A 143 23.34 -16.07 -4.30
N GLY A 144 23.45 -14.74 -4.30
CA GLY A 144 23.33 -13.91 -5.52
C GLY A 144 22.64 -12.57 -5.23
N GLU A 145 23.04 -11.56 -5.95
CA GLU A 145 22.50 -10.21 -5.80
C GLU A 145 21.06 -10.13 -6.34
N ARG A 146 20.17 -9.55 -5.55
CA ARG A 146 18.77 -9.34 -5.90
C ARG A 146 18.29 -7.99 -5.39
N GLU A 147 17.35 -7.39 -6.10
CA GLU A 147 16.63 -6.20 -5.66
C GLU A 147 15.41 -6.62 -4.85
N TYR A 148 15.21 -5.96 -3.70
CA TYR A 148 14.11 -6.19 -2.77
C TYR A 148 13.28 -4.93 -2.58
N LEU A 149 11.99 -5.12 -2.24
CA LEU A 149 11.03 -4.08 -1.91
C LEU A 149 10.27 -4.51 -0.65
N LEU A 150 10.52 -3.82 0.46
CA LEU A 150 9.94 -4.10 1.77
C LEU A 150 8.92 -3.02 2.10
N TYR A 151 7.63 -3.36 2.05
CA TYR A 151 6.54 -2.48 2.47
C TYR A 151 6.40 -2.45 3.98
N LEU A 152 6.10 -1.24 4.50
CA LEU A 152 5.86 -0.97 5.90
C LEU A 152 4.38 -1.22 6.27
N PRO A 153 4.05 -1.22 7.59
CA PRO A 153 2.69 -1.36 8.10
C PRO A 153 1.70 -0.35 7.51
N LEU A 154 0.44 -0.77 7.36
CA LEU A 154 -0.62 0.12 6.87
C LEU A 154 -1.25 0.97 7.97
N HIS A 155 -1.38 0.47 9.20
CA HIS A 155 -2.17 1.09 10.26
C HIS A 155 -1.45 1.18 11.61
N ASN A 156 -0.12 1.19 11.58
CA ASN A 156 0.67 1.38 12.79
C ASN A 156 1.92 2.22 12.44
N PRO A 157 2.13 3.34 13.12
CA PRO A 157 3.33 4.14 12.91
C PRO A 157 4.60 3.35 13.26
N VAL A 158 5.63 3.51 12.45
CA VAL A 158 6.94 2.86 12.62
C VAL A 158 7.96 3.92 13.01
N THR A 159 8.64 3.73 14.14
CA THR A 159 9.67 4.66 14.62
C THR A 159 11.08 4.20 14.31
N SER A 160 11.29 2.90 14.18
CA SER A 160 12.56 2.33 13.74
C SER A 160 12.33 1.10 12.86
N LEU A 161 13.23 0.89 11.90
CA LEU A 161 13.28 -0.30 11.06
C LEU A 161 14.74 -0.57 10.70
N GLU A 162 15.18 -1.80 10.93
CA GLU A 162 16.49 -2.26 10.52
C GLU A 162 16.35 -3.58 9.74
N ILE A 163 17.21 -3.75 8.75
CA ILE A 163 17.33 -4.96 7.94
C ILE A 163 18.57 -5.71 8.40
N GLY A 164 18.39 -6.98 8.75
CA GLY A 164 19.46 -7.88 9.17
C GLY A 164 19.82 -8.85 8.04
N VAL A 165 21.10 -8.97 7.77
CA VAL A 165 21.68 -9.93 6.82
C VAL A 165 22.78 -10.75 7.53
N PRO A 166 23.04 -12.01 7.15
CA PRO A 166 24.20 -12.75 7.66
C PRO A 166 25.50 -11.96 7.47
N LYS A 167 26.43 -12.10 8.40
CA LYS A 167 27.79 -11.55 8.24
C LYS A 167 28.33 -11.93 6.87
N ASP A 168 29.13 -11.06 6.29
CA ASP A 168 29.72 -11.17 4.94
C ASP A 168 28.71 -10.99 3.78
N SER A 169 27.43 -10.73 4.06
CA SER A 169 26.48 -10.31 3.04
C SER A 169 26.69 -8.83 2.69
N VAL A 170 26.57 -8.52 1.41
CA VAL A 170 26.63 -7.14 0.92
C VAL A 170 25.20 -6.62 0.72
N ILE A 171 24.91 -5.44 1.24
CA ILE A 171 23.60 -4.78 1.10
C ILE A 171 23.82 -3.30 0.71
N HIS A 172 23.06 -2.83 -0.28
CA HIS A 172 23.14 -1.47 -0.82
C HIS A 172 21.75 -0.87 -1.06
N SER A 173 21.70 0.46 -1.21
CA SER A 173 20.53 1.12 -1.75
C SER A 173 20.21 0.60 -3.14
N ALA A 174 18.92 0.37 -3.44
CA ALA A 174 18.52 0.01 -4.79
C ALA A 174 18.81 1.17 -5.76
N PRO A 175 19.12 0.88 -7.02
CA PRO A 175 19.32 1.90 -8.04
C PRO A 175 18.03 2.74 -8.19
N ALA A 176 18.19 3.99 -8.58
CA ALA A 176 17.06 4.86 -8.87
C ALA A 176 16.12 4.19 -9.89
N ARG A 177 14.82 4.41 -9.74
CA ARG A 177 13.87 4.09 -10.82
C ARG A 177 14.26 4.92 -12.06
N LEU A 178 13.59 4.68 -13.18
CA LEU A 178 13.86 5.44 -14.42
C LEU A 178 14.07 6.93 -14.12
N ALA A 179 15.15 7.50 -14.61
CA ALA A 179 15.52 8.89 -14.37
C ALA A 179 14.37 9.83 -14.74
N GLY A 180 13.98 10.72 -13.81
CA GLY A 180 12.88 11.66 -14.03
C GLY A 180 11.46 11.07 -13.87
N ALA A 181 11.32 9.80 -13.51
CA ALA A 181 10.01 9.21 -13.26
C ALA A 181 9.40 9.79 -11.98
N LYS A 182 8.48 10.76 -12.14
CA LYS A 182 7.70 11.32 -11.03
C LYS A 182 6.74 10.29 -10.46
N PRO A 183 6.44 10.33 -9.13
CA PRO A 183 5.51 9.41 -8.49
C PRO A 183 4.07 9.62 -8.96
N ILE A 184 3.19 8.65 -8.64
CA ILE A 184 1.73 8.84 -8.67
C ILE A 184 1.29 9.15 -7.25
N VAL A 185 0.49 10.19 -7.06
CA VAL A 185 -0.09 10.54 -5.74
C VAL A 185 -1.54 10.10 -5.68
N PHE A 186 -1.88 9.24 -4.74
CA PHE A 186 -3.25 8.89 -4.39
C PHE A 186 -3.68 9.67 -3.14
N TYR A 187 -4.73 10.47 -3.25
CA TYR A 187 -5.44 11.06 -2.12
C TYR A 187 -6.80 10.39 -1.99
N GLY A 188 -7.04 9.72 -0.86
CA GLY A 188 -8.23 8.90 -0.72
C GLY A 188 -8.59 8.48 0.71
N THR A 189 -9.36 7.41 0.80
CA THR A 189 -10.05 6.93 2.00
C THR A 189 -9.32 5.75 2.67
N SER A 190 -10.04 4.97 3.51
CA SER A 190 -9.58 3.68 4.04
C SER A 190 -9.22 2.69 2.93
N ILE A 191 -9.92 2.74 1.80
CA ILE A 191 -9.63 1.87 0.66
C ILE A 191 -8.25 2.19 0.08
N THR A 192 -7.94 3.47 -0.13
CA THR A 192 -6.60 3.91 -0.55
C THR A 192 -5.54 3.62 0.52
N HIS A 193 -5.86 3.85 1.81
CA HIS A 193 -5.00 3.53 2.94
C HIS A 193 -4.62 2.04 2.96
N GLY A 194 -5.55 1.15 2.57
CA GLY A 194 -5.34 -0.29 2.45
C GLY A 194 -6.08 -1.12 3.49
N PHE A 195 -7.17 -0.58 4.06
CA PHE A 195 -7.97 -1.28 5.06
C PHE A 195 -8.52 -2.59 4.49
N SER A 196 -8.33 -3.69 5.24
CA SER A 196 -8.72 -5.07 4.92
C SER A 196 -7.87 -5.81 3.86
N ALA A 197 -6.76 -5.23 3.40
CA ALA A 197 -5.74 -6.01 2.69
C ALA A 197 -5.15 -7.08 3.62
N SER A 198 -4.78 -8.24 3.10
CA SER A 198 -4.14 -9.30 3.90
C SER A 198 -2.72 -8.92 4.35
N ARG A 199 -2.03 -8.07 3.60
CA ARG A 199 -0.67 -7.56 3.82
C ARG A 199 -0.45 -6.30 2.98
N SER A 200 0.54 -5.49 3.32
CA SER A 200 0.71 -4.13 2.78
C SER A 200 0.86 -4.07 1.26
N GLY A 201 1.55 -5.03 0.65
CA GLY A 201 1.72 -5.09 -0.79
C GLY A 201 0.46 -5.52 -1.57
N MET A 202 -0.63 -5.91 -0.91
CA MET A 202 -1.88 -6.30 -1.59
C MET A 202 -2.85 -5.14 -1.79
N THR A 203 -2.55 -3.94 -1.30
CA THR A 203 -3.33 -2.75 -1.65
C THR A 203 -3.23 -2.46 -3.15
N HIS A 204 -4.31 -1.92 -3.75
CA HIS A 204 -4.29 -1.56 -5.17
C HIS A 204 -3.18 -0.54 -5.50
N VAL A 205 -2.88 0.36 -4.57
CA VAL A 205 -1.80 1.35 -4.67
C VAL A 205 -0.43 0.66 -4.80
N ALA A 206 -0.14 -0.33 -3.93
CA ALA A 206 1.10 -1.09 -3.98
C ALA A 206 1.20 -2.00 -5.22
N ILE A 207 0.09 -2.64 -5.61
CA ILE A 207 0.02 -3.44 -6.85
C ILE A 207 0.33 -2.59 -8.07
N LEU A 208 -0.26 -1.39 -8.16
CA LEU A 208 0.00 -0.42 -9.24
C LEU A 208 1.46 0.01 -9.28
N GLY A 209 2.05 0.34 -8.14
CA GLY A 209 3.46 0.72 -8.05
C GLY A 209 4.40 -0.34 -8.61
N ARG A 210 4.15 -1.63 -8.30
CA ARG A 210 4.92 -2.76 -8.85
C ARG A 210 4.65 -3.00 -10.32
N ARG A 211 3.37 -2.93 -10.75
CA ARG A 211 2.97 -3.15 -12.14
C ARG A 211 3.55 -2.09 -13.09
N LEU A 212 3.45 -0.83 -12.68
CA LEU A 212 3.91 0.31 -13.48
C LEU A 212 5.41 0.61 -13.29
N ASN A 213 6.08 -0.14 -12.43
CA ASN A 213 7.46 0.12 -11.99
C ASN A 213 7.68 1.59 -11.63
N ARG A 214 6.76 2.17 -10.85
CA ARG A 214 6.73 3.59 -10.49
C ARG A 214 6.46 3.76 -8.99
N GLU A 215 7.09 4.76 -8.39
CA GLU A 215 6.77 5.14 -7.02
C GLU A 215 5.32 5.61 -6.92
N VAL A 216 4.64 5.21 -5.84
CA VAL A 216 3.29 5.67 -5.53
C VAL A 216 3.25 6.20 -4.11
N ILE A 217 2.81 7.45 -3.95
CA ILE A 217 2.61 8.10 -2.67
C ILE A 217 1.17 7.86 -2.24
N ASN A 218 1.00 7.21 -1.08
CA ASN A 218 -0.31 6.87 -0.53
C ASN A 218 -0.73 7.89 0.53
N LEU A 219 -1.66 8.78 0.17
CA LEU A 219 -2.33 9.71 1.08
C LEU A 219 -3.78 9.27 1.32
N GLY A 220 -3.97 8.00 1.64
CA GLY A 220 -5.24 7.45 2.11
C GLY A 220 -5.42 7.71 3.60
N PHE A 221 -6.60 8.21 4.00
CA PHE A 221 -6.95 8.52 5.38
C PHE A 221 -8.29 7.85 5.72
N SER A 222 -8.24 6.74 6.47
CA SER A 222 -9.40 5.93 6.84
C SER A 222 -10.52 6.76 7.47
N GLY A 223 -11.71 6.76 6.84
CA GLY A 223 -12.86 7.58 7.28
C GLY A 223 -12.69 9.10 7.05
N ASN A 224 -11.53 9.58 6.60
CA ASN A 224 -11.13 10.99 6.64
C ASN A 224 -10.56 11.55 5.34
N GLY A 225 -10.53 10.79 4.26
CA GLY A 225 -10.20 11.30 2.93
C GLY A 225 -11.41 12.02 2.31
N ARG A 226 -11.51 13.34 2.44
CA ARG A 226 -12.74 14.11 2.17
C ARG A 226 -12.53 15.37 1.31
N MET A 227 -11.44 15.45 0.56
CA MET A 227 -11.07 16.62 -0.27
C MET A 227 -11.10 17.96 0.49
N GLU A 228 -10.70 17.94 1.76
CA GLU A 228 -10.66 19.13 2.62
C GLU A 228 -9.60 20.09 2.13
N PRO A 229 -9.87 21.42 2.16
CA PRO A 229 -8.93 22.43 1.66
C PRO A 229 -7.55 22.34 2.30
N GLU A 230 -7.47 22.11 3.61
CA GLU A 230 -6.24 22.03 4.39
C GLU A 230 -5.36 20.85 3.93
N VAL A 231 -5.96 19.69 3.70
CA VAL A 231 -5.24 18.51 3.20
C VAL A 231 -4.86 18.69 1.73
N THR A 232 -5.77 19.26 0.92
CA THR A 232 -5.56 19.52 -0.50
C THR A 232 -4.36 20.46 -0.72
N GLN A 233 -4.12 21.44 0.15
CA GLN A 233 -2.95 22.33 0.07
C GLN A 233 -1.65 21.52 0.18
N PHE A 234 -1.54 20.58 1.12
CA PHE A 234 -0.35 19.71 1.22
C PHE A 234 -0.22 18.79 0.01
N VAL A 235 -1.32 18.22 -0.50
CA VAL A 235 -1.29 17.41 -1.72
C VAL A 235 -0.77 18.23 -2.91
N ALA A 236 -1.15 19.51 -3.00
CA ALA A 236 -0.75 20.42 -4.07
C ALA A 236 0.75 20.78 -4.07
N GLU A 237 1.44 20.64 -2.94
CA GLU A 237 2.89 20.83 -2.85
C GLU A 237 3.69 19.77 -3.60
N LEU A 238 3.12 18.56 -3.74
CA LEU A 238 3.76 17.43 -4.40
C LEU A 238 3.87 17.67 -5.92
N ASP A 239 4.89 17.05 -6.53
CA ASP A 239 5.14 17.13 -7.97
C ASP A 239 5.04 15.74 -8.64
N PRO A 240 3.83 15.17 -8.77
CA PRO A 240 3.65 13.85 -9.34
C PRO A 240 3.50 13.86 -10.87
N ALA A 241 3.59 12.67 -11.46
CA ALA A 241 3.16 12.41 -12.82
C ALA A 241 1.64 12.41 -12.96
N LEU A 242 0.90 12.10 -11.87
CA LEU A 242 -0.55 11.98 -11.86
C LEU A 242 -1.06 12.17 -10.42
N PHE A 243 -2.09 12.99 -10.23
CA PHE A 243 -2.93 12.97 -9.04
C PHE A 243 -4.13 12.05 -9.24
N VAL A 244 -4.41 11.18 -8.27
CA VAL A 244 -5.61 10.34 -8.21
C VAL A 244 -6.43 10.77 -7.00
N LEU A 245 -7.66 11.26 -7.23
CA LEU A 245 -8.58 11.71 -6.20
C LEU A 245 -9.65 10.63 -5.96
N ASP A 246 -9.46 9.87 -4.89
CA ASP A 246 -10.21 8.66 -4.54
C ASP A 246 -10.92 8.80 -3.19
N CYS A 247 -11.59 9.94 -2.96
CA CYS A 247 -12.14 10.34 -1.67
C CYS A 247 -13.63 10.06 -1.49
N LEU A 248 -14.37 9.73 -2.55
CA LEU A 248 -15.83 9.66 -2.53
C LEU A 248 -16.42 8.70 -1.49
N PRO A 249 -15.80 7.54 -1.18
CA PRO A 249 -16.31 6.66 -0.13
C PRO A 249 -16.44 7.30 1.26
N ASN A 250 -15.76 8.42 1.54
CA ASN A 250 -15.89 9.17 2.80
C ASN A 250 -16.70 10.48 2.67
N MET A 251 -17.32 10.74 1.52
CA MET A 251 -18.06 11.95 1.24
C MET A 251 -19.55 11.67 1.04
N THR A 252 -20.39 12.65 1.27
CA THR A 252 -21.79 12.67 0.81
C THR A 252 -21.88 13.45 -0.51
N ALA A 253 -23.00 13.35 -1.24
CA ALA A 253 -23.21 14.15 -2.44
C ALA A 253 -23.02 15.65 -2.17
N LYS A 254 -23.52 16.16 -1.04
CA LYS A 254 -23.33 17.55 -0.60
C LYS A 254 -21.84 17.91 -0.40
N ASP A 255 -21.04 17.00 0.18
CA ASP A 255 -19.60 17.25 0.33
C ASP A 255 -18.89 17.27 -1.02
N ILE A 256 -19.29 16.38 -1.96
CA ILE A 256 -18.74 16.32 -3.32
C ILE A 256 -19.00 17.64 -4.06
N GLU A 257 -20.24 18.11 -4.06
CA GLU A 257 -20.64 19.40 -4.66
C GLU A 257 -19.87 20.57 -4.07
N ALA A 258 -19.67 20.56 -2.75
CA ALA A 258 -19.01 21.67 -2.06
C ALA A 258 -17.48 21.69 -2.25
N ARG A 259 -16.81 20.53 -2.43
CA ARG A 259 -15.35 20.42 -2.29
C ARG A 259 -14.62 19.93 -3.53
N ALA A 260 -15.23 19.07 -4.36
CA ALA A 260 -14.48 18.39 -5.41
C ALA A 260 -13.94 19.38 -6.48
N ALA A 261 -14.74 20.34 -6.92
CA ALA A 261 -14.30 21.35 -7.87
C ALA A 261 -13.17 22.23 -7.29
N ALA A 262 -13.28 22.65 -6.04
CA ALA A 262 -12.25 23.45 -5.35
C ALA A 262 -10.94 22.67 -5.21
N CYS A 263 -10.99 21.38 -4.84
CA CYS A 263 -9.83 20.50 -4.76
C CYS A 263 -9.11 20.42 -6.12
N VAL A 264 -9.84 20.15 -7.20
CA VAL A 264 -9.27 20.10 -8.56
C VAL A 264 -8.62 21.43 -8.95
N LYS A 265 -9.28 22.55 -8.69
CA LYS A 265 -8.78 23.90 -9.03
C LYS A 265 -7.50 24.24 -8.24
N THR A 266 -7.44 23.88 -6.95
CA THR A 266 -6.23 24.04 -6.13
C THR A 266 -5.05 23.25 -6.71
N LEU A 267 -5.24 21.96 -7.02
CA LEU A 267 -4.21 21.15 -7.63
C LEU A 267 -3.79 21.69 -9.01
N ARG A 268 -4.73 22.13 -9.83
CA ARG A 268 -4.47 22.68 -11.16
C ARG A 268 -3.68 23.98 -11.08
N THR A 269 -3.98 24.85 -10.12
CA THR A 269 -3.23 26.09 -9.89
C THR A 269 -1.79 25.80 -9.50
N ALA A 270 -1.56 24.84 -8.60
CA ALA A 270 -0.23 24.47 -8.15
C ALA A 270 0.56 23.71 -9.23
N ARG A 271 -0.10 22.87 -10.01
CA ARG A 271 0.49 21.98 -11.02
C ARG A 271 -0.29 22.09 -12.35
N PRO A 272 0.00 23.13 -13.16
CA PRO A 272 -0.82 23.46 -14.34
C PRO A 272 -0.90 22.35 -15.40
N LYS A 273 0.10 21.47 -15.48
CA LYS A 273 0.20 20.43 -16.51
C LYS A 273 0.00 19.00 -15.99
N THR A 274 0.03 18.77 -14.68
CA THR A 274 -0.08 17.43 -14.10
C THR A 274 -1.49 16.87 -14.31
N PRO A 275 -1.67 15.69 -14.88
CA PRO A 275 -2.97 15.04 -14.98
C PRO A 275 -3.64 14.85 -13.63
N ILE A 276 -4.98 14.91 -13.60
CA ILE A 276 -5.81 14.63 -12.42
C ILE A 276 -6.85 13.60 -12.79
N LEU A 277 -6.88 12.46 -12.10
CA LEU A 277 -7.87 11.41 -12.26
C LEU A 277 -8.88 11.47 -11.11
N LEU A 278 -10.13 11.73 -11.42
CA LEU A 278 -11.26 11.63 -10.50
C LEU A 278 -11.80 10.19 -10.51
N VAL A 279 -12.04 9.62 -9.34
CA VAL A 279 -12.53 8.26 -9.19
C VAL A 279 -13.94 8.28 -8.61
N GLU A 280 -14.90 7.62 -9.26
CA GLU A 280 -16.25 7.44 -8.74
C GLU A 280 -16.29 6.64 -7.44
N ASP A 281 -17.34 6.86 -6.64
CA ASP A 281 -17.64 6.04 -5.47
C ASP A 281 -17.95 4.60 -5.91
N ARG A 282 -17.25 3.64 -5.34
CA ARG A 282 -17.43 2.22 -5.63
C ARG A 282 -18.79 1.76 -5.17
N ASN A 283 -19.42 0.91 -5.96
CA ASN A 283 -20.68 0.29 -5.53
C ASN A 283 -20.44 -0.60 -4.32
N TYR A 284 -21.25 -0.43 -3.28
CA TYR A 284 -21.32 -1.42 -2.22
C TYR A 284 -21.72 -2.78 -2.81
N THR A 285 -21.06 -3.85 -2.40
CA THR A 285 -21.31 -5.18 -2.97
C THR A 285 -22.70 -5.76 -2.60
N ASP A 286 -23.36 -5.23 -1.58
CA ASP A 286 -24.71 -5.58 -1.15
C ASP A 286 -25.83 -4.64 -1.67
N ASN A 287 -25.49 -3.69 -2.54
CA ASN A 287 -26.43 -2.67 -3.03
C ASN A 287 -27.60 -3.27 -3.85
N PHE A 288 -27.48 -4.50 -4.30
CA PHE A 288 -28.56 -5.21 -5.01
C PHE A 288 -29.77 -5.50 -4.11
N LEU A 289 -29.60 -5.60 -2.80
CA LEU A 289 -30.67 -5.74 -1.79
C LEU A 289 -30.75 -4.54 -0.83
N ASN A 290 -29.62 -3.92 -0.51
CA ASN A 290 -29.55 -2.79 0.41
C ASN A 290 -29.88 -1.48 -0.32
N ALA A 291 -31.13 -1.03 -0.21
CA ALA A 291 -31.60 0.16 -0.88
C ALA A 291 -30.82 1.43 -0.44
N ALA A 292 -30.44 1.55 0.84
CA ALA A 292 -29.72 2.71 1.34
C ALA A 292 -28.29 2.77 0.74
N HIS A 293 -27.59 1.64 0.61
CA HIS A 293 -26.29 1.58 -0.04
C HIS A 293 -26.38 1.89 -1.53
N ARG A 294 -27.42 1.42 -2.21
CA ARG A 294 -27.68 1.74 -3.62
C ARG A 294 -27.90 3.24 -3.80
N GLU A 295 -28.83 3.83 -3.05
CA GLU A 295 -29.16 5.25 -3.11
C GLU A 295 -27.92 6.11 -2.84
N ARG A 296 -27.11 5.75 -1.85
CA ARG A 296 -25.85 6.45 -1.55
C ARG A 296 -24.89 6.41 -2.73
N ASN A 297 -24.69 5.24 -3.34
CA ASN A 297 -23.80 5.14 -4.51
C ASN A 297 -24.33 5.98 -5.68
N GLU A 298 -25.61 5.86 -6.01
CA GLU A 298 -26.25 6.58 -7.11
C GLU A 298 -26.14 8.12 -6.92
N THR A 299 -26.43 8.62 -5.71
CA THR A 299 -26.36 10.04 -5.41
C THR A 299 -24.93 10.60 -5.43
N ASN A 300 -23.97 9.88 -4.86
CA ASN A 300 -22.56 10.29 -4.87
C ASN A 300 -21.97 10.28 -6.29
N GLN A 301 -22.25 9.24 -7.07
CA GLN A 301 -21.83 9.15 -8.46
C GLN A 301 -22.45 10.25 -9.32
N ALA A 302 -23.75 10.52 -9.15
CA ALA A 302 -24.44 11.60 -9.86
C ALA A 302 -23.83 12.96 -9.53
N ALA A 303 -23.58 13.26 -8.25
CA ALA A 303 -22.96 14.51 -7.83
C ALA A 303 -21.56 14.68 -8.46
N MET A 304 -20.73 13.63 -8.47
CA MET A 304 -19.40 13.71 -9.06
C MET A 304 -19.45 13.88 -10.59
N ARG A 305 -20.40 13.24 -11.28
CA ARG A 305 -20.60 13.42 -12.73
C ARG A 305 -20.98 14.86 -13.08
N ILE A 306 -21.82 15.50 -12.27
CA ILE A 306 -22.20 16.90 -12.42
C ILE A 306 -20.94 17.78 -12.26
N VAL A 307 -20.20 17.63 -11.17
CA VAL A 307 -18.96 18.38 -10.92
C VAL A 307 -17.96 18.19 -12.05
N TYR A 308 -17.76 16.97 -12.52
CA TYR A 308 -16.86 16.67 -13.63
C TYR A 308 -17.30 17.38 -14.92
N ALA A 309 -18.58 17.35 -15.25
CA ALA A 309 -19.12 18.04 -16.44
C ALA A 309 -18.95 19.56 -16.37
N GLU A 310 -19.10 20.17 -15.19
CA GLU A 310 -18.85 21.60 -14.97
C GLU A 310 -17.38 21.96 -15.18
N LEU A 311 -16.47 21.20 -14.59
CA LEU A 311 -15.01 21.38 -14.76
C LEU A 311 -14.59 21.23 -16.24
N GLN A 312 -15.25 20.33 -17.00
CA GLN A 312 -15.04 20.21 -18.43
C GLN A 312 -15.54 21.44 -19.21
N LYS A 313 -16.70 22.00 -18.85
CA LYS A 313 -17.21 23.25 -19.44
C LYS A 313 -16.26 24.42 -19.15
N GLU A 314 -15.63 24.46 -17.99
CA GLU A 314 -14.59 25.42 -17.63
C GLU A 314 -13.26 25.14 -18.36
N LYS A 315 -13.17 24.09 -19.17
CA LYS A 315 -11.99 23.69 -19.94
C LYS A 315 -10.74 23.43 -19.06
N ILE A 316 -10.93 22.88 -17.86
CA ILE A 316 -9.80 22.46 -17.00
C ILE A 316 -9.00 21.38 -17.74
N PRO A 317 -7.72 21.63 -18.09
CA PRO A 317 -6.95 20.67 -18.89
C PRO A 317 -6.51 19.44 -18.11
N GLY A 318 -6.27 18.31 -18.80
CA GLY A 318 -5.69 17.10 -18.20
C GLY A 318 -6.54 16.50 -17.10
N LEU A 319 -7.87 16.61 -17.18
CA LEU A 319 -8.81 16.02 -16.25
C LEU A 319 -9.37 14.71 -16.81
N TYR A 320 -9.26 13.65 -16.02
CA TYR A 320 -9.69 12.30 -16.38
C TYR A 320 -10.69 11.77 -15.37
N TYR A 321 -11.43 10.72 -15.75
CA TYR A 321 -12.49 10.16 -14.94
C TYR A 321 -12.49 8.63 -14.99
N LEU A 322 -12.55 7.98 -13.83
CA LEU A 322 -12.69 6.52 -13.70
C LEU A 322 -14.05 6.21 -13.08
N LYS A 323 -14.89 5.51 -13.84
CA LYS A 323 -16.21 5.05 -13.39
C LYS A 323 -16.10 3.89 -12.42
N ALA A 324 -17.13 3.72 -11.60
CA ALA A 324 -17.21 2.69 -10.57
C ALA A 324 -17.50 1.28 -11.10
N ASP A 325 -18.02 1.14 -12.30
CA ASP A 325 -18.73 -0.05 -12.81
C ASP A 325 -18.00 -1.38 -12.56
N ASN A 326 -16.68 -1.41 -12.76
CA ASN A 326 -15.88 -2.64 -12.67
C ASN A 326 -14.86 -2.65 -11.53
N LEU A 327 -14.82 -1.62 -10.67
CA LEU A 327 -13.78 -1.49 -9.65
C LEU A 327 -13.75 -2.65 -8.66
N LEU A 328 -14.90 -3.26 -8.36
CA LEU A 328 -15.01 -4.41 -7.46
C LEU A 328 -15.48 -5.69 -8.16
N GLY A 329 -15.86 -5.62 -9.46
CA GLY A 329 -16.56 -6.68 -10.16
C GLY A 329 -18.03 -6.75 -9.77
N THR A 330 -18.74 -7.80 -10.25
CA THR A 330 -20.20 -7.91 -10.13
C THR A 330 -20.67 -9.17 -9.39
N ASP A 331 -19.74 -9.97 -8.86
CA ASP A 331 -20.04 -11.25 -8.17
C ASP A 331 -20.25 -11.12 -6.66
N GLY A 332 -20.04 -9.93 -6.08
CA GLY A 332 -20.16 -9.68 -4.65
C GLY A 332 -18.98 -10.11 -3.78
N GLU A 333 -17.95 -10.76 -4.36
CA GLU A 333 -16.87 -11.43 -3.61
C GLU A 333 -15.68 -10.50 -3.27
N ALA A 334 -15.73 -9.24 -3.69
CA ALA A 334 -14.58 -8.35 -3.65
C ALA A 334 -14.36 -7.62 -2.32
N THR A 335 -15.30 -7.70 -1.38
CA THR A 335 -15.25 -6.95 -0.12
C THR A 335 -15.49 -7.83 1.09
N ILE A 336 -15.06 -7.34 2.27
CA ILE A 336 -15.26 -8.04 3.54
C ILE A 336 -16.50 -7.58 4.30
N ASP A 337 -16.96 -6.34 4.03
CA ASP A 337 -18.04 -5.67 4.76
C ASP A 337 -18.92 -4.82 3.82
N SER A 338 -19.07 -5.24 2.59
CA SER A 338 -19.69 -4.57 1.45
C SER A 338 -18.97 -3.34 0.90
N SER A 339 -18.03 -2.75 1.62
CA SER A 339 -17.30 -1.54 1.27
C SER A 339 -15.79 -1.76 1.08
N HIS A 340 -15.12 -2.35 2.10
CA HIS A 340 -13.68 -2.49 2.11
C HIS A 340 -13.21 -3.71 1.30
N PRO A 341 -12.33 -3.52 0.32
CA PRO A 341 -11.88 -4.60 -0.55
C PRO A 341 -11.05 -5.64 0.18
N THR A 342 -11.26 -6.90 -0.17
CA THR A 342 -10.30 -7.99 0.07
C THR A 342 -9.15 -7.92 -0.94
N ASP A 343 -8.18 -8.82 -0.86
CA ASP A 343 -7.11 -8.92 -1.87
C ASP A 343 -7.65 -9.08 -3.29
N LEU A 344 -8.78 -9.78 -3.45
CA LEU A 344 -9.47 -9.91 -4.74
C LEU A 344 -9.96 -8.54 -5.22
N GLY A 345 -10.64 -7.80 -4.36
CA GLY A 345 -11.14 -6.46 -4.68
C GLY A 345 -10.01 -5.48 -4.99
N PHE A 346 -8.93 -5.48 -4.22
CA PHE A 346 -7.75 -4.66 -4.51
C PHE A 346 -7.08 -5.02 -5.83
N THR A 347 -7.02 -6.30 -6.17
CA THR A 347 -6.47 -6.75 -7.47
C THR A 347 -7.33 -6.27 -8.63
N ARG A 348 -8.66 -6.37 -8.52
CA ARG A 348 -9.61 -5.85 -9.53
C ARG A 348 -9.46 -4.34 -9.72
N GLN A 349 -9.47 -3.59 -8.61
CA GLN A 349 -9.24 -2.15 -8.66
C GLN A 349 -7.91 -1.80 -9.34
N ALA A 350 -6.82 -2.46 -8.97
CA ALA A 350 -5.53 -2.21 -9.60
C ALA A 350 -5.54 -2.48 -11.12
N GLN A 351 -6.33 -3.45 -11.59
CA GLN A 351 -6.49 -3.72 -13.03
C GLN A 351 -7.22 -2.56 -13.73
N GLU A 352 -8.34 -2.10 -13.18
CA GLU A 352 -9.11 -0.99 -13.75
C GLU A 352 -8.33 0.34 -13.72
N PHE A 353 -7.69 0.65 -12.59
CA PHE A 353 -6.81 1.83 -12.49
C PHE A 353 -5.67 1.77 -13.51
N ALA A 354 -5.03 0.61 -13.68
CA ALA A 354 -3.90 0.49 -14.60
C ALA A 354 -4.29 0.79 -16.05
N GLN A 355 -5.46 0.33 -16.51
CA GLN A 355 -5.94 0.59 -17.87
C GLN A 355 -6.06 2.09 -18.17
N VAL A 356 -6.48 2.88 -17.19
CA VAL A 356 -6.63 4.34 -17.32
C VAL A 356 -5.29 5.04 -17.14
N ILE A 357 -4.53 4.69 -16.10
CA ILE A 357 -3.26 5.33 -15.77
C ILE A 357 -2.22 5.11 -16.89
N GLU A 358 -2.13 3.90 -17.45
CA GLU A 358 -1.23 3.60 -18.58
C GLU A 358 -1.54 4.44 -19.82
N LYS A 359 -2.80 4.83 -20.03
CA LYS A 359 -3.19 5.74 -21.13
C LYS A 359 -2.84 7.20 -20.83
N ILE A 360 -2.96 7.63 -19.56
CA ILE A 360 -2.67 8.99 -19.12
C ILE A 360 -1.15 9.28 -19.15
N LEU A 361 -0.33 8.29 -18.83
CA LEU A 361 1.12 8.44 -18.67
C LEU A 361 1.94 8.11 -19.93
N LYS A 362 1.28 7.73 -21.01
CA LYS A 362 1.91 7.61 -22.35
C LYS A 362 2.23 8.97 -22.94
#